data_cd8425a926209e4236813ce9fa393075
#
_entry.id   cd8425a926209e4236813ce9fa393075
#
_cell.length_a   1.000
_cell.length_b   1.000
_cell.length_c   1.000
_cell.angle_alpha   90.00
_cell.angle_beta   90.00
_cell.angle_gamma   90.00
#
_symmetry.space_group_name_H-M   'P 1'
#
loop_
_entity.id
_entity.type
_entity.pdbx_description
1 polymer ?
#
loop_
_entity_poly.entity_id
_entity_poly.type
_entity_poly.pdbx_seq_one_letter_code
_entity_poly.pdbx_strand_id
1 'polypeptide(L)'
;MEIIMKFGNITSDKLEKYVSEAETLKKEIFESVTDVHIKGTAYYISNDGNDENDGLSPESAWKTVTRANACECRPGDALLFRRGDFFRVALDENARGDIMLREGVTYSAFGSGAKPILNFALDASSPESWSPTENENIWAYKRRLPGVDTDIGCIVINGGNAWGIKVSLNSVKNTRM
;
A
#
# COMPACT_ATOMS: atom_id res chain seq x y z
N MET A 1 4.29 24.75 26.26
CA MET A 1 5.71 24.54 25.93
C MET A 1 5.79 24.41 24.41
N GLU A 2 6.06 25.55 23.76
CA GLU A 2 6.21 25.62 22.29
C GLU A 2 7.50 24.92 21.89
N ILE A 3 7.38 23.81 21.16
CA ILE A 3 8.55 23.19 20.52
C ILE A 3 8.84 24.01 19.26
N ILE A 4 9.66 25.05 19.42
CA ILE A 4 10.24 25.74 18.27
C ILE A 4 11.35 24.83 17.73
N MET A 5 11.03 24.02 16.72
CA MET A 5 12.06 23.38 15.91
C MET A 5 12.80 24.50 15.15
N LYS A 6 14.02 24.85 15.59
CA LYS A 6 14.95 25.66 14.82
C LYS A 6 15.40 24.84 13.63
N PHE A 7 14.64 24.90 12.54
CA PHE A 7 15.19 24.63 11.23
C PHE A 7 16.25 25.73 10.98
N GLY A 8 17.52 25.34 10.80
CA GLY A 8 18.58 26.29 10.47
C GLY A 8 18.14 27.15 9.28
N ASN A 9 18.74 28.32 9.10
CA ASN A 9 18.37 29.35 8.12
C ASN A 9 18.26 28.78 6.69
N ILE A 10 17.13 28.14 6.40
CA ILE A 10 16.74 27.74 5.04
C ILE A 10 16.03 28.95 4.47
N THR A 11 16.67 29.63 3.51
CA THR A 11 16.04 30.70 2.75
C THR A 11 14.95 30.11 1.85
N SER A 12 13.95 30.92 1.48
CA SER A 12 12.86 30.52 0.58
C SER A 12 13.39 29.87 -0.70
N ASP A 13 14.40 30.47 -1.30
CA ASP A 13 15.04 29.98 -2.53
C ASP A 13 15.65 28.58 -2.37
N LYS A 14 16.27 28.32 -1.22
CA LYS A 14 16.82 26.98 -0.93
C LYS A 14 15.70 25.97 -0.73
N LEU A 15 14.61 26.34 -0.09
CA LEU A 15 13.45 25.47 0.09
C LEU A 15 12.82 25.12 -1.27
N GLU A 16 12.59 26.10 -2.12
CA GLU A 16 12.06 25.91 -3.48
C GLU A 16 12.95 25.01 -4.32
N LYS A 17 14.27 25.20 -4.24
CA LYS A 17 15.23 24.34 -4.90
C LYS A 17 15.10 22.89 -4.44
N TYR A 18 15.08 22.64 -3.12
CA TYR A 18 14.96 21.28 -2.59
C TYR A 18 13.62 20.63 -2.94
N VAL A 19 12.54 21.38 -2.94
CA VAL A 19 11.22 20.88 -3.36
C VAL A 19 11.26 20.48 -4.83
N SER A 20 11.84 21.31 -5.72
CA SER A 20 11.97 21.01 -7.14
C SER A 20 12.85 19.78 -7.39
N GLU A 21 13.98 19.68 -6.69
CA GLU A 21 14.87 18.51 -6.78
C GLU A 21 14.16 17.23 -6.30
N ALA A 22 13.41 17.32 -5.21
CA ALA A 22 12.65 16.19 -4.68
C ALA A 22 11.54 15.72 -5.63
N GLU A 23 10.80 16.63 -6.26
CA GLU A 23 9.78 16.29 -7.25
C GLU A 23 10.41 15.68 -8.52
N THR A 24 11.56 16.20 -8.97
CA THR A 24 12.29 15.61 -10.10
C THR A 24 12.74 14.19 -9.78
N LEU A 25 13.38 13.99 -8.63
CA LEU A 25 13.85 12.66 -8.20
C LEU A 25 12.68 11.68 -8.01
N LYS A 26 11.58 12.15 -7.43
CA LYS A 26 10.36 11.38 -7.29
C LYS A 26 9.82 10.91 -8.65
N LYS A 27 9.77 11.80 -9.63
CA LYS A 27 9.38 11.48 -11.00
C LYS A 27 10.30 10.42 -11.61
N GLU A 28 11.62 10.62 -11.52
CA GLU A 28 12.61 9.64 -12.01
C GLU A 28 12.43 8.26 -11.36
N ILE A 29 12.22 8.22 -10.03
CA ILE A 29 11.98 6.96 -9.30
C ILE A 29 10.71 6.28 -9.79
N PHE A 30 9.61 7.03 -9.94
CA PHE A 30 8.33 6.46 -10.37
C PHE A 30 8.34 5.99 -11.83
N GLU A 31 9.06 6.69 -12.70
CA GLU A 31 9.15 6.37 -14.12
C GLU A 31 10.28 5.38 -14.44
N SER A 32 11.18 5.12 -13.49
CA SER A 32 12.29 4.20 -13.71
C SER A 32 11.79 2.81 -14.09
N VAL A 33 12.33 2.29 -15.19
CA VAL A 33 12.13 0.90 -15.63
C VAL A 33 13.36 0.12 -15.19
N THR A 34 13.15 -0.91 -14.37
CA THR A 34 14.23 -1.85 -14.07
C THR A 34 14.22 -2.91 -15.17
N ASP A 35 15.31 -3.00 -15.92
CA ASP A 35 15.51 -4.09 -16.85
C ASP A 35 15.72 -5.38 -16.05
N VAL A 36 14.73 -6.26 -16.09
CA VAL A 36 14.71 -7.48 -15.29
C VAL A 36 15.04 -8.66 -16.20
N HIS A 37 16.20 -9.27 -15.98
CA HIS A 37 16.56 -10.48 -16.68
C HIS A 37 15.88 -11.69 -16.04
N ILE A 38 14.80 -12.17 -16.66
CA ILE A 38 14.01 -13.33 -16.21
C ILE A 38 14.61 -14.59 -16.84
N LYS A 39 15.01 -15.53 -16.00
CA LYS A 39 15.61 -16.82 -16.45
C LYS A 39 14.59 -17.94 -16.58
N GLY A 40 13.51 -17.87 -15.81
CA GLY A 40 12.42 -18.83 -15.77
C GLY A 40 11.16 -18.31 -16.43
N THR A 41 10.01 -18.66 -15.86
CA THR A 41 8.69 -18.28 -16.36
C THR A 41 8.29 -16.90 -15.80
N ALA A 42 7.78 -16.03 -16.66
CA ALA A 42 7.14 -14.79 -16.27
C ALA A 42 5.64 -15.00 -16.09
N TYR A 43 5.10 -14.63 -14.94
CA TYR A 43 3.67 -14.60 -14.67
C TYR A 43 3.19 -13.16 -14.55
N TYR A 44 2.07 -12.85 -15.15
CA TYR A 44 1.52 -11.52 -15.27
C TYR A 44 0.30 -11.33 -14.36
N ILE A 45 0.22 -10.23 -13.66
CA ILE A 45 -0.87 -9.88 -12.75
C ILE A 45 -1.41 -8.49 -13.11
N SER A 46 -2.73 -8.39 -13.34
CA SER A 46 -3.40 -7.15 -13.74
C SER A 46 -4.83 -7.09 -13.18
N ASN A 47 -5.28 -5.92 -12.78
CA ASN A 47 -6.66 -5.73 -12.31
C ASN A 47 -7.71 -6.10 -13.37
N ASP A 48 -7.37 -6.06 -14.66
CA ASP A 48 -8.23 -6.49 -15.76
C ASP A 48 -8.11 -8.00 -16.07
N GLY A 49 -7.27 -8.72 -15.33
CA GLY A 49 -7.02 -10.15 -15.51
C GLY A 49 -8.15 -11.03 -14.95
N ASN A 50 -7.93 -12.35 -15.02
CA ASN A 50 -8.80 -13.36 -14.44
C ASN A 50 -7.94 -14.44 -13.78
N ASP A 51 -8.27 -14.82 -12.54
CA ASP A 51 -7.50 -15.83 -11.77
C ASP A 51 -7.61 -17.25 -12.32
N GLU A 52 -8.55 -17.50 -13.24
CA GLU A 52 -8.67 -18.76 -13.98
C GLU A 52 -7.70 -18.86 -15.17
N ASN A 53 -7.08 -17.76 -15.57
CA ASN A 53 -6.10 -17.74 -16.64
C ASN A 53 -4.80 -18.46 -16.22
N ASP A 54 -3.92 -18.73 -17.21
CA ASP A 54 -2.61 -19.31 -16.96
C ASP A 54 -1.56 -18.31 -16.44
N GLY A 55 -1.79 -17.02 -16.63
CA GLY A 55 -0.90 -15.94 -16.20
C GLY A 55 0.36 -15.77 -17.05
N LEU A 56 0.48 -16.47 -18.19
CA LEU A 56 1.72 -16.56 -18.98
C LEU A 56 1.93 -15.40 -19.96
N SER A 57 0.92 -14.55 -20.15
CA SER A 57 1.02 -13.35 -20.98
C SER A 57 0.27 -12.18 -20.36
N PRO A 58 0.53 -10.93 -20.78
CA PRO A 58 -0.26 -9.78 -20.37
C PRO A 58 -1.76 -9.94 -20.62
N GLU A 59 -2.15 -10.61 -21.71
CA GLU A 59 -3.54 -10.83 -22.11
C GLU A 59 -4.22 -11.93 -21.29
N SER A 60 -3.44 -12.89 -20.79
CA SER A 60 -3.91 -13.98 -19.92
C SER A 60 -3.50 -13.76 -18.45
N ALA A 61 -3.32 -12.51 -18.05
CA ALA A 61 -2.89 -12.17 -16.69
C ALA A 61 -3.85 -12.67 -15.62
N TRP A 62 -3.32 -13.01 -14.46
CA TRP A 62 -4.09 -13.21 -13.23
C TRP A 62 -4.63 -11.88 -12.71
N LYS A 63 -5.69 -11.94 -11.91
CA LYS A 63 -6.32 -10.73 -11.38
C LYS A 63 -5.80 -10.33 -10.01
N THR A 64 -5.55 -11.30 -9.14
CA THR A 64 -5.35 -11.02 -7.72
C THR A 64 -3.95 -11.39 -7.22
N VAL A 65 -3.53 -10.69 -6.15
CA VAL A 65 -2.33 -11.06 -5.39
C VAL A 65 -2.51 -12.43 -4.72
N THR A 66 -3.72 -12.79 -4.34
CA THR A 66 -4.04 -14.12 -3.79
C THR A 66 -3.69 -15.22 -4.79
N ARG A 67 -4.04 -15.05 -6.05
CA ARG A 67 -3.68 -16.01 -7.11
C ARG A 67 -2.16 -16.05 -7.33
N ALA A 68 -1.50 -14.88 -7.31
CA ALA A 68 -0.03 -14.81 -7.40
C ALA A 68 0.65 -15.53 -6.21
N ASN A 69 0.11 -15.41 -5.00
CA ASN A 69 0.59 -16.13 -3.82
C ASN A 69 0.43 -17.65 -3.95
N ALA A 70 -0.61 -18.12 -4.62
CA ALA A 70 -0.85 -19.54 -4.86
C ALA A 70 0.02 -20.13 -5.99
N CYS A 71 0.82 -19.31 -6.70
CA CYS A 71 1.74 -19.79 -7.71
C CYS A 71 2.83 -20.68 -7.09
N GLU A 72 3.10 -21.81 -7.67
CA GLU A 72 4.25 -22.66 -7.35
C GLU A 72 5.52 -22.20 -8.08
N CYS A 73 5.81 -20.91 -7.98
CA CYS A 73 6.95 -20.30 -8.63
C CYS A 73 8.28 -20.87 -8.12
N ARG A 74 9.24 -21.03 -9.02
CA ARG A 74 10.58 -21.57 -8.77
C ARG A 74 11.65 -20.49 -8.85
N PRO A 75 12.83 -20.70 -8.30
CA PRO A 75 13.95 -19.79 -8.51
C PRO A 75 14.21 -19.52 -9.99
N GLY A 76 14.29 -18.25 -10.36
CA GLY A 76 14.40 -17.78 -11.75
C GLY A 76 13.10 -17.29 -12.36
N ASP A 77 11.94 -17.66 -11.81
CA ASP A 77 10.64 -17.15 -12.25
C ASP A 77 10.41 -15.69 -11.83
N ALA A 78 9.41 -15.06 -12.43
CA ALA A 78 9.03 -13.70 -12.10
C ALA A 78 7.52 -13.54 -11.95
N LEU A 79 7.11 -12.72 -10.98
CA LEU A 79 5.75 -12.20 -10.82
C LEU A 79 5.77 -10.73 -11.22
N LEU A 80 5.05 -10.38 -12.28
CA LEU A 80 5.05 -9.07 -12.90
C LEU A 80 3.67 -8.43 -12.73
N PHE A 81 3.62 -7.32 -12.01
CA PHE A 81 2.40 -6.55 -11.76
C PHE A 81 2.25 -5.43 -12.78
N ARG A 82 1.05 -5.25 -13.35
CA ARG A 82 0.82 -4.21 -14.37
C ARG A 82 1.04 -2.82 -13.79
N ARG A 83 1.80 -1.99 -14.48
CA ARG A 83 1.99 -0.58 -14.18
C ARG A 83 0.65 0.16 -14.27
N GLY A 84 0.45 1.12 -13.37
CA GLY A 84 -0.78 1.89 -13.23
C GLY A 84 -1.86 1.21 -12.39
N ASP A 85 -1.75 -0.08 -12.09
CA ASP A 85 -2.72 -0.80 -11.30
C ASP A 85 -2.54 -0.58 -9.80
N PHE A 86 -3.67 -0.61 -9.09
CA PHE A 86 -3.75 -0.59 -7.63
C PHE A 86 -4.30 -1.93 -7.15
N PHE A 87 -3.43 -2.75 -6.58
CA PHE A 87 -3.79 -4.05 -6.05
C PHE A 87 -4.13 -3.93 -4.56
N ARG A 88 -5.38 -4.18 -4.22
CA ARG A 88 -5.80 -4.33 -2.84
C ARG A 88 -5.61 -5.80 -2.44
N VAL A 89 -4.70 -6.03 -1.52
CA VAL A 89 -4.51 -7.37 -0.97
C VAL A 89 -5.62 -7.60 0.06
N ALA A 90 -6.55 -8.48 -0.26
CA ALA A 90 -7.69 -8.76 0.61
C ALA A 90 -7.21 -9.28 1.97
N LEU A 91 -7.62 -8.58 3.04
CA LEU A 91 -7.63 -9.12 4.37
C LEU A 91 -9.01 -9.79 4.53
N ASP A 92 -9.06 -11.09 4.41
CA ASP A 92 -10.23 -11.79 4.91
C ASP A 92 -10.15 -11.86 6.44
N GLU A 93 -11.25 -12.27 7.08
CA GLU A 93 -11.33 -12.36 8.54
C GLU A 93 -10.36 -13.42 9.14
N ASN A 94 -9.68 -14.21 8.32
CA ASN A 94 -8.79 -15.30 8.70
C ASN A 94 -7.37 -15.15 8.12
N ALA A 95 -7.15 -14.25 7.15
CA ALA A 95 -5.88 -14.09 6.47
C ALA A 95 -5.34 -12.67 6.59
N ARG A 96 -4.06 -12.55 6.92
CA ARG A 96 -3.31 -11.32 6.72
C ARG A 96 -3.18 -11.10 5.22
N GLY A 97 -3.50 -9.88 4.75
CA GLY A 97 -3.11 -9.49 3.40
C GLY A 97 -1.59 -9.43 3.33
N ASP A 98 -0.99 -10.33 2.58
CA ASP A 98 0.44 -10.39 2.38
C ASP A 98 0.80 -10.70 0.91
N ILE A 99 2.04 -10.48 0.58
CA ILE A 99 2.67 -11.05 -0.60
C ILE A 99 3.72 -12.06 -0.14
N MET A 100 3.59 -13.29 -0.62
CA MET A 100 4.50 -14.37 -0.27
C MET A 100 5.78 -14.25 -1.10
N LEU A 101 6.84 -13.75 -0.49
CA LEU A 101 8.15 -13.67 -1.13
C LEU A 101 8.85 -15.04 -1.11
N ARG A 102 9.31 -15.48 -2.27
CA ARG A 102 10.03 -16.74 -2.45
C ARG A 102 11.47 -16.47 -2.89
N GLU A 103 12.38 -17.27 -2.39
CA GLU A 103 13.79 -17.18 -2.75
C GLU A 103 14.00 -17.40 -4.25
N GLY A 104 14.80 -16.53 -4.86
CA GLY A 104 15.13 -16.60 -6.27
C GLY A 104 14.02 -16.22 -7.24
N VAL A 105 12.83 -15.80 -6.76
CA VAL A 105 11.73 -15.29 -7.58
C VAL A 105 11.83 -13.77 -7.68
N THR A 106 11.69 -13.27 -8.89
CA THR A 106 11.69 -11.84 -9.18
C THR A 106 10.29 -11.26 -9.04
N TYR A 107 10.17 -10.15 -8.30
CA TYR A 107 8.93 -9.37 -8.19
C TYR A 107 9.15 -8.00 -8.84
N SER A 108 8.45 -7.73 -9.93
CA SER A 108 8.64 -6.51 -10.73
C SER A 108 7.33 -6.05 -11.37
N ALA A 109 7.41 -5.21 -12.38
CA ALA A 109 6.26 -4.65 -13.08
C ALA A 109 6.41 -4.81 -14.60
N PHE A 110 5.28 -4.83 -15.31
CA PHE A 110 5.22 -4.82 -16.76
C PHE A 110 4.34 -3.68 -17.27
N GLY A 111 4.42 -3.40 -18.57
CA GLY A 111 3.66 -2.34 -19.22
C GLY A 111 4.31 -0.95 -19.01
N SER A 112 3.51 0.08 -19.16
CA SER A 112 3.95 1.49 -19.09
C SER A 112 3.16 2.26 -18.04
N GLY A 113 3.68 3.41 -17.61
CA GLY A 113 3.06 4.27 -16.61
C GLY A 113 3.64 4.13 -15.21
N ALA A 114 2.90 4.61 -14.22
CA ALA A 114 3.30 4.59 -12.81
C ALA A 114 3.56 3.17 -12.31
N LYS A 115 4.43 3.02 -11.31
CA LYS A 115 4.64 1.71 -10.66
C LYS A 115 3.33 1.19 -10.05
N PRO A 116 3.09 -0.14 -10.06
CA PRO A 116 1.93 -0.72 -9.41
C PRO A 116 1.97 -0.45 -7.90
N ILE A 117 0.80 -0.27 -7.31
CA ILE A 117 0.66 -0.10 -5.87
C ILE A 117 0.09 -1.38 -5.29
N LEU A 118 0.82 -2.01 -4.38
CA LEU A 118 0.34 -3.12 -3.57
C LEU A 118 -0.11 -2.57 -2.21
N ASN A 119 -1.42 -2.52 -1.98
CA ASN A 119 -1.99 -1.98 -0.75
C ASN A 119 -2.42 -3.11 0.20
N PHE A 120 -1.73 -3.22 1.31
CA PHE A 120 -2.00 -4.19 2.37
C PHE A 120 -2.87 -3.62 3.49
N ALA A 121 -3.29 -2.36 3.37
CA ALA A 121 -4.15 -1.73 4.36
C ALA A 121 -5.59 -2.25 4.25
N LEU A 122 -6.21 -2.46 5.41
CA LEU A 122 -7.63 -2.76 5.49
C LEU A 122 -8.44 -1.56 4.97
N ASP A 123 -9.44 -1.84 4.16
CA ASP A 123 -10.40 -0.81 3.75
C ASP A 123 -11.47 -0.60 4.82
N ALA A 124 -11.31 0.50 5.53
CA ALA A 124 -12.27 0.94 6.54
C ALA A 124 -13.08 2.17 6.07
N SER A 125 -13.12 2.44 4.76
CA SER A 125 -13.76 3.65 4.20
C SER A 125 -15.29 3.61 4.25
N SER A 126 -15.91 2.41 4.33
CA SER A 126 -17.37 2.30 4.40
C SER A 126 -17.92 2.84 5.73
N PRO A 127 -18.85 3.80 5.73
CA PRO A 127 -19.52 4.26 6.95
C PRO A 127 -20.17 3.14 7.77
N GLU A 128 -20.64 2.09 7.11
CA GLU A 128 -21.25 0.91 7.74
C GLU A 128 -20.27 0.10 8.59
N SER A 129 -18.97 0.27 8.36
CA SER A 129 -17.91 -0.38 9.15
C SER A 129 -17.73 0.25 10.53
N TRP A 130 -18.39 1.35 10.82
CA TRP A 130 -18.23 2.11 12.05
C TRP A 130 -19.54 2.20 12.83
N SER A 131 -19.46 2.32 14.15
CA SER A 131 -20.57 2.60 15.04
C SER A 131 -20.27 3.84 15.88
N PRO A 132 -21.24 4.72 16.13
CA PRO A 132 -21.07 5.77 17.12
C PRO A 132 -20.87 5.12 18.50
N THR A 133 -20.13 5.81 19.35
CA THR A 133 -19.98 5.44 20.76
C THR A 133 -20.83 6.32 21.66
N GLU A 134 -20.80 6.08 22.95
CA GLU A 134 -21.47 6.93 23.96
C GLU A 134 -20.86 8.36 24.02
N ASN A 135 -19.66 8.53 23.49
CA ASN A 135 -19.00 9.83 23.44
C ASN A 135 -19.24 10.48 22.09
N GLU A 136 -19.64 11.73 22.12
CA GLU A 136 -19.84 12.53 20.91
C GLU A 136 -18.56 12.57 20.07
N ASN A 137 -18.71 12.44 18.75
CA ASN A 137 -17.62 12.45 17.75
C ASN A 137 -16.61 11.29 17.86
N ILE A 138 -16.88 10.25 18.67
CA ILE A 138 -16.05 9.06 18.73
C ILE A 138 -16.78 7.89 18.06
N TRP A 139 -16.12 7.28 17.09
CA TRP A 139 -16.64 6.14 16.33
C TRP A 139 -15.77 4.90 16.58
N ALA A 140 -16.41 3.77 16.75
CA ALA A 140 -15.75 2.49 16.92
C ALA A 140 -15.82 1.68 15.62
N TYR A 141 -14.69 1.10 15.21
CA TYR A 141 -14.67 0.16 14.10
C TYR A 141 -15.29 -1.17 14.53
N LYS A 142 -16.25 -1.68 13.75
CA LYS A 142 -17.08 -2.85 14.14
C LYS A 142 -16.36 -4.18 14.06
N ARG A 143 -15.31 -4.27 13.24
CA ARG A 143 -14.61 -5.54 13.04
C ARG A 143 -13.44 -5.67 14.00
N ARG A 144 -13.25 -6.89 14.53
CA ARG A 144 -11.99 -7.24 15.17
C ARG A 144 -10.96 -7.52 14.09
N LEU A 145 -9.77 -6.94 14.21
CA LEU A 145 -8.68 -7.15 13.27
C LEU A 145 -7.90 -8.40 13.69
N PRO A 146 -7.82 -9.45 12.82
CA PRO A 146 -7.08 -10.67 13.15
C PRO A 146 -5.62 -10.38 13.43
N GLY A 147 -5.07 -10.93 14.51
CA GLY A 147 -3.65 -10.83 14.84
C GLY A 147 -3.15 -9.44 15.21
N VAL A 148 -4.07 -8.51 15.52
CA VAL A 148 -3.76 -7.18 16.05
C VAL A 148 -4.29 -7.09 17.48
N ASP A 149 -3.48 -7.53 18.44
CA ASP A 149 -3.91 -7.55 19.85
C ASP A 149 -3.74 -6.19 20.52
N THR A 150 -2.85 -5.34 20.05
CA THR A 150 -2.48 -4.12 20.77
C THR A 150 -2.35 -2.87 19.90
N ASP A 151 -2.15 -2.97 18.58
CA ASP A 151 -1.81 -1.83 17.75
C ASP A 151 -2.23 -1.97 16.29
N ILE A 152 -2.89 -0.94 15.75
CA ILE A 152 -3.30 -0.86 14.35
C ILE A 152 -2.18 -0.27 13.43
N GLY A 153 -1.04 0.14 14.01
CA GLY A 153 0.01 0.82 13.26
C GLY A 153 -0.38 2.25 12.89
N CYS A 154 -0.98 2.49 11.74
CA CYS A 154 -1.46 3.82 11.35
C CYS A 154 -2.81 3.75 10.64
N ILE A 155 -3.53 4.86 10.67
CA ILE A 155 -4.74 5.09 9.88
C ILE A 155 -4.40 6.12 8.80
N VAL A 156 -4.68 5.76 7.54
CA VAL A 156 -4.50 6.64 6.39
C VAL A 156 -5.87 7.13 5.94
N ILE A 157 -6.03 8.43 5.78
CA ILE A 157 -7.28 9.09 5.43
C ILE A 157 -7.13 9.74 4.06
N ASN A 158 -8.15 9.60 3.20
CA ASN A 158 -8.21 10.23 1.87
C ASN A 158 -6.93 9.99 1.03
N GLY A 159 -6.51 8.73 0.92
CA GLY A 159 -5.38 8.35 0.06
C GLY A 159 -4.01 8.89 0.51
N GLY A 160 -3.85 9.23 1.78
CA GLY A 160 -2.61 9.77 2.33
C GLY A 160 -2.60 11.28 2.55
N ASN A 161 -3.73 11.96 2.29
CA ASN A 161 -3.84 13.40 2.55
C ASN A 161 -3.93 13.73 4.06
N ALA A 162 -4.28 12.76 4.88
CA ALA A 162 -4.27 12.88 6.33
C ALA A 162 -3.90 11.55 6.99
N TRP A 163 -3.40 11.62 8.22
CA TRP A 163 -2.96 10.49 9.01
C TRP A 163 -3.62 10.53 10.37
N GLY A 164 -4.07 9.38 10.85
CA GLY A 164 -4.55 9.26 12.22
C GLY A 164 -3.41 9.37 13.23
N ILE A 165 -3.61 10.17 14.25
CA ILE A 165 -2.70 10.25 15.41
C ILE A 165 -3.16 9.23 16.44
N LYS A 166 -2.22 8.41 16.91
CA LYS A 166 -2.49 7.46 17.96
C LYS A 166 -2.47 8.14 19.33
N VAL A 167 -3.57 8.06 20.02
CA VAL A 167 -3.73 8.60 21.38
C VAL A 167 -4.42 7.60 22.28
N SER A 168 -4.22 7.72 23.60
CA SER A 168 -4.98 6.89 24.55
C SER A 168 -6.46 7.32 24.58
N LEU A 169 -7.36 6.38 24.85
CA LEU A 169 -8.80 6.67 24.97
C LEU A 169 -9.09 7.75 26.01
N ASN A 170 -8.32 7.78 27.10
CA ASN A 170 -8.47 8.80 28.14
C ASN A 170 -8.08 10.19 27.63
N SER A 171 -7.06 10.29 26.78
CA SER A 171 -6.68 11.57 26.15
C SER A 171 -7.78 12.09 25.24
N VAL A 172 -8.39 11.21 24.42
CA VAL A 172 -9.49 11.58 23.52
C VAL A 172 -10.70 12.10 24.28
N LYS A 173 -11.09 11.44 25.38
CA LYS A 173 -12.24 11.86 26.21
C LYS A 173 -12.06 13.22 26.88
N ASN A 174 -10.82 13.62 27.12
CA ASN A 174 -10.50 14.87 27.82
C ASN A 174 -10.17 16.04 26.88
N THR A 175 -10.06 15.80 25.58
CA THR A 175 -9.84 16.86 24.59
C THR A 175 -11.19 17.49 24.26
N ARG A 176 -11.51 18.61 24.88
CA ARG A 176 -12.58 19.50 24.40
C ARG A 176 -12.05 20.18 23.13
N MET A 177 -12.69 19.93 21.99
CA MET A 177 -12.50 20.76 20.81
C MET A 177 -13.19 22.12 21.00
#